data_d87b0f932af313fd85506de73e45e31a
#
_entry.id   d87b0f932af313fd85506de73e45e31a
#
_cell.length_a   1.000
_cell.length_b   1.000
_cell.length_c   1.000
_cell.angle_alpha   90.00
_cell.angle_beta   90.00
_cell.angle_gamma   90.00
#
_symmetry.space_group_name_H-M   'P 1'
#
loop_
_entity.id
_entity.type
_entity.pdbx_description
1 polymer ?
#
loop_
_entity_poly.entity_id
_entity_poly.type
_entity_poly.pdbx_seq_one_letter_code
_entity_poly.pdbx_strand_id
1 'polypeptide(L)'
;MEFQVDRVEFDEGDFLVGFTDGTTDAKNASGEQFSEDRFLDEISHPWTSMFSMLFDLNTKLQKHIGDQNQFDDITLISFRRKVDGGNGQHAICRKADVEAIEELRDFVESAAQHVGLSAENVFAFKLSVDEICTNIIQYGYQGREPGMLSLSFHVDEGAAWLVIRDDGKHFSPDQVKSPDIEAGWEEREVGGLGIFFVKELMDNVTYNGVGDGMNEFILKKRLAPSNFREE
;
A
#
# COMPACT_ATOMS: atom_id res chain seq x y z
N MET A 1 24.29 -27.80 -24.48
CA MET A 1 23.38 -26.67 -24.32
C MET A 1 24.26 -25.48 -23.98
N GLU A 2 24.45 -24.50 -24.88
CA GLU A 2 25.21 -23.30 -24.58
C GLU A 2 24.21 -22.28 -23.98
N PHE A 3 24.56 -21.72 -22.84
CA PHE A 3 23.80 -20.63 -22.23
C PHE A 3 24.35 -19.30 -22.78
N GLN A 4 23.43 -18.44 -23.22
CA GLN A 4 23.79 -17.07 -23.55
C GLN A 4 23.86 -16.28 -22.22
N VAL A 5 24.94 -15.51 -22.08
CA VAL A 5 25.18 -14.67 -20.89
C VAL A 5 25.27 -13.22 -21.33
N ASP A 6 24.36 -12.40 -20.86
CA ASP A 6 24.39 -10.97 -21.09
C ASP A 6 24.70 -10.23 -19.77
N ARG A 7 25.30 -9.05 -19.89
CA ARG A 7 25.54 -8.15 -18.75
C ARG A 7 24.70 -6.90 -18.90
N VAL A 8 24.02 -6.55 -17.83
CA VAL A 8 23.25 -5.31 -17.70
C VAL A 8 23.90 -4.48 -16.60
N GLU A 9 24.17 -3.20 -16.87
CA GLU A 9 24.54 -2.24 -15.84
C GLU A 9 23.28 -1.89 -15.05
N PHE A 10 23.42 -1.89 -13.74
CA PHE A 10 22.30 -1.70 -12.81
C PHE A 10 22.69 -0.62 -11.80
N ASP A 11 22.24 0.61 -12.06
CA ASP A 11 22.59 1.79 -11.28
C ASP A 11 21.69 1.96 -10.04
N GLU A 12 22.10 2.84 -9.11
CA GLU A 12 21.29 3.18 -7.95
C GLU A 12 19.93 3.74 -8.37
N GLY A 13 18.88 3.12 -7.83
CA GLY A 13 17.51 3.49 -8.14
C GLY A 13 16.89 2.69 -9.29
N ASP A 14 17.68 1.96 -10.07
CA ASP A 14 17.17 1.11 -11.14
C ASP A 14 16.31 -0.03 -10.61
N PHE A 15 15.32 -0.42 -11.40
CA PHE A 15 14.45 -1.56 -11.16
C PHE A 15 14.74 -2.67 -12.16
N LEU A 16 14.80 -3.90 -11.66
CA LEU A 16 14.74 -5.10 -12.47
C LEU A 16 13.40 -5.80 -12.18
N VAL A 17 12.61 -6.04 -13.22
CA VAL A 17 11.33 -6.72 -13.13
C VAL A 17 11.39 -8.04 -13.88
N GLY A 18 11.09 -9.14 -13.20
CA GLY A 18 10.91 -10.45 -13.80
C GLY A 18 9.44 -10.86 -13.75
N PHE A 19 8.97 -11.53 -14.77
CA PHE A 19 7.58 -12.00 -14.85
C PHE A 19 7.48 -13.31 -15.64
N THR A 20 6.39 -14.05 -15.41
CA THR A 20 6.02 -15.19 -16.25
C THR A 20 5.08 -14.75 -17.37
N ASP A 21 5.03 -15.51 -18.46
CA ASP A 21 4.15 -15.30 -19.60
C ASP A 21 2.65 -15.29 -19.21
N GLY A 22 2.27 -15.98 -18.12
CA GLY A 22 0.93 -15.87 -17.56
C GLY A 22 0.50 -14.42 -17.26
N THR A 23 1.45 -13.48 -17.09
CA THR A 23 1.15 -12.05 -16.90
C THR A 23 0.70 -11.41 -18.21
N THR A 24 1.44 -11.60 -19.29
CA THR A 24 1.19 -10.97 -20.59
C THR A 24 0.10 -11.69 -21.38
N ASP A 25 -0.06 -13.00 -21.17
CA ASP A 25 -1.06 -13.85 -21.82
C ASP A 25 -2.41 -13.87 -21.11
N ALA A 26 -2.52 -13.22 -19.93
CA ALA A 26 -3.77 -13.08 -19.20
C ALA A 26 -4.86 -12.47 -20.07
N LYS A 27 -6.04 -13.11 -20.14
CA LYS A 27 -7.14 -12.73 -21.04
C LYS A 27 -8.31 -12.14 -20.29
N ASN A 28 -8.92 -11.12 -20.89
CA ASN A 28 -10.19 -10.57 -20.44
C ASN A 28 -11.38 -11.38 -20.99
N ALA A 29 -12.60 -10.97 -20.62
CA ALA A 29 -13.84 -11.59 -21.07
C ALA A 29 -14.03 -11.61 -22.61
N SER A 30 -13.37 -10.72 -23.34
CA SER A 30 -13.38 -10.66 -24.81
C SER A 30 -12.30 -11.55 -25.43
N GLY A 31 -11.45 -12.21 -24.62
CA GLY A 31 -10.34 -13.02 -25.09
C GLY A 31 -9.09 -12.21 -25.48
N GLU A 32 -9.05 -10.91 -25.18
CA GLU A 32 -7.93 -10.03 -25.45
C GLU A 32 -6.86 -10.24 -24.37
N GLN A 33 -5.60 -10.42 -24.78
CA GLN A 33 -4.45 -10.56 -23.87
C GLN A 33 -4.10 -9.23 -23.20
N PHE A 34 -3.53 -9.27 -21.98
CA PHE A 34 -2.98 -8.10 -21.32
C PHE A 34 -1.86 -7.49 -22.17
N SER A 35 -1.06 -8.31 -22.78
CA SER A 35 0.03 -8.04 -23.72
C SER A 35 1.31 -7.47 -23.10
N GLU A 36 2.44 -7.73 -23.76
CA GLU A 36 3.74 -7.21 -23.37
C GLU A 36 3.79 -5.68 -23.49
N ASP A 37 3.16 -5.11 -24.51
CA ASP A 37 3.13 -3.66 -24.71
C ASP A 37 2.45 -2.94 -23.53
N ARG A 38 1.31 -3.45 -23.05
CA ARG A 38 0.66 -2.89 -21.85
C ARG A 38 1.51 -3.08 -20.60
N PHE A 39 2.11 -4.24 -20.45
CA PHE A 39 3.00 -4.51 -19.33
C PHE A 39 4.18 -3.52 -19.29
N LEU A 40 4.86 -3.31 -20.42
CA LEU A 40 5.98 -2.39 -20.54
C LEU A 40 5.56 -0.94 -20.32
N ASP A 41 4.38 -0.53 -20.83
CA ASP A 41 3.84 0.81 -20.58
C ASP A 41 3.64 1.03 -19.08
N GLU A 42 3.05 0.06 -18.36
CA GLU A 42 2.82 0.17 -16.93
C GLU A 42 4.10 0.28 -16.10
N ILE A 43 5.11 -0.54 -16.39
CA ILE A 43 6.38 -0.50 -15.62
C ILE A 43 7.26 0.70 -15.99
N SER A 44 7.02 1.38 -17.11
CA SER A 44 7.81 2.51 -17.61
C SER A 44 7.48 3.85 -16.91
N HIS A 45 6.44 3.91 -16.09
CA HIS A 45 6.10 5.10 -15.32
C HIS A 45 7.11 5.36 -14.20
N PRO A 46 7.30 6.62 -13.77
CA PRO A 46 8.18 6.92 -12.63
C PRO A 46 7.56 6.40 -11.34
N TRP A 47 8.10 5.32 -10.81
CA TRP A 47 7.61 4.69 -9.58
C TRP A 47 8.40 5.17 -8.36
N THR A 48 7.69 5.50 -7.30
CA THR A 48 8.31 5.86 -6.01
C THR A 48 8.86 4.63 -5.29
N SER A 49 8.25 3.46 -5.51
CA SER A 49 8.71 2.19 -4.95
C SER A 49 8.38 1.00 -5.86
N MET A 50 9.17 -0.08 -5.74
CA MET A 50 8.89 -1.37 -6.38
C MET A 50 7.55 -1.93 -5.98
N PHE A 51 7.20 -1.76 -4.70
CA PHE A 51 5.96 -2.28 -4.15
C PHE A 51 4.74 -1.59 -4.77
N SER A 52 4.78 -0.25 -4.89
CA SER A 52 3.72 0.51 -5.57
C SER A 52 3.53 0.04 -7.00
N MET A 53 4.62 -0.15 -7.73
CA MET A 53 4.60 -0.65 -9.10
C MET A 53 3.95 -2.04 -9.19
N LEU A 54 4.40 -3.00 -8.38
CA LEU A 54 3.86 -4.36 -8.41
C LEU A 54 2.39 -4.40 -7.96
N PHE A 55 2.01 -3.57 -7.00
CA PHE A 55 0.63 -3.46 -6.54
C PHE A 55 -0.29 -2.91 -7.63
N ASP A 56 0.08 -1.80 -8.26
CA ASP A 56 -0.73 -1.18 -9.32
C ASP A 56 -0.82 -2.09 -10.54
N LEU A 57 0.31 -2.72 -10.93
CA LEU A 57 0.35 -3.68 -12.02
C LEU A 57 -0.56 -4.89 -11.75
N ASN A 58 -0.48 -5.47 -10.53
CA ASN A 58 -1.34 -6.59 -10.17
C ASN A 58 -2.82 -6.17 -10.18
N THR A 59 -3.16 -4.99 -9.67
CA THR A 59 -4.53 -4.48 -9.66
C THR A 59 -5.08 -4.29 -11.07
N LYS A 60 -4.29 -3.75 -11.99
CA LYS A 60 -4.66 -3.59 -13.41
C LYS A 60 -4.83 -4.93 -14.10
N LEU A 61 -3.94 -5.89 -13.80
CA LEU A 61 -4.01 -7.24 -14.31
C LEU A 61 -5.28 -7.95 -13.84
N GLN A 62 -5.60 -7.89 -12.55
CA GLN A 62 -6.83 -8.45 -12.00
C GLN A 62 -8.10 -7.82 -12.60
N LYS A 63 -8.09 -6.50 -12.79
CA LYS A 63 -9.18 -5.80 -13.51
C LYS A 63 -9.33 -6.27 -14.96
N HIS A 64 -8.23 -6.53 -15.65
CA HIS A 64 -8.23 -7.03 -17.02
C HIS A 64 -8.81 -8.45 -17.10
N ILE A 65 -8.39 -9.32 -16.20
CA ILE A 65 -8.87 -10.72 -16.11
C ILE A 65 -10.36 -10.74 -15.74
N GLY A 66 -10.78 -9.88 -14.79
CA GLY A 66 -12.15 -9.87 -14.28
C GLY A 66 -12.54 -11.24 -13.69
N ASP A 67 -13.73 -11.71 -14.02
CA ASP A 67 -14.26 -13.01 -13.52
C ASP A 67 -13.77 -14.22 -14.35
N GLN A 68 -12.80 -14.05 -15.25
CA GLN A 68 -12.29 -15.16 -16.05
C GLN A 68 -11.37 -16.07 -15.22
N ASN A 69 -11.38 -17.37 -15.55
CA ASN A 69 -10.43 -18.29 -14.98
C ASN A 69 -9.01 -17.93 -15.46
N GLN A 70 -8.10 -17.82 -14.51
CA GLN A 70 -6.67 -17.67 -14.80
C GLN A 70 -6.16 -18.91 -15.55
N PHE A 71 -5.51 -18.69 -16.70
CA PHE A 71 -5.07 -19.77 -17.59
C PHE A 71 -3.71 -20.34 -17.21
N ASP A 72 -2.85 -19.52 -16.58
CA ASP A 72 -1.49 -19.87 -16.21
C ASP A 72 -1.05 -19.13 -14.94
N ASP A 73 0.01 -19.61 -14.32
CA ASP A 73 0.52 -19.03 -13.08
C ASP A 73 1.16 -17.65 -13.34
N ILE A 74 0.67 -16.65 -12.62
CA ILE A 74 1.18 -15.28 -12.67
C ILE A 74 2.21 -15.10 -11.57
N THR A 75 3.46 -14.87 -11.97
CA THR A 75 4.53 -14.51 -11.05
C THR A 75 5.15 -13.20 -11.45
N LEU A 76 5.24 -12.28 -10.50
CA LEU A 76 5.89 -10.98 -10.65
C LEU A 76 6.95 -10.83 -9.56
N ILE A 77 8.16 -10.48 -9.95
CA ILE A 77 9.26 -10.22 -9.03
C ILE A 77 9.95 -8.92 -9.43
N SER A 78 10.30 -8.09 -8.46
CA SER A 78 11.03 -6.86 -8.71
C SER A 78 12.18 -6.70 -7.72
N PHE A 79 13.29 -6.19 -8.22
CA PHE A 79 14.49 -5.85 -7.45
C PHE A 79 14.84 -4.39 -7.73
N ARG A 80 15.28 -3.68 -6.70
CA ARG A 80 15.84 -2.34 -6.83
C ARG A 80 17.23 -2.31 -6.24
N ARG A 81 18.18 -1.72 -6.95
CA ARG A 81 19.47 -1.41 -6.36
C ARG A 81 19.28 -0.36 -5.27
N LYS A 82 19.67 -0.71 -4.03
CA LYS A 82 19.53 0.18 -2.88
C LYS A 82 20.40 1.42 -3.08
N VAL A 83 19.84 2.59 -2.80
CA VAL A 83 20.60 3.82 -2.68
C VAL A 83 21.29 3.81 -1.32
N ASP A 84 22.61 4.08 -1.29
CA ASP A 84 23.37 4.12 -0.04
C ASP A 84 22.79 5.20 0.90
N GLY A 85 22.49 4.81 2.14
CA GLY A 85 21.89 5.69 3.15
C GLY A 85 20.35 5.69 3.18
N GLY A 86 19.67 5.02 2.27
CA GLY A 86 18.20 4.84 2.33
C GLY A 86 17.80 3.84 3.40
N ASN A 87 16.99 4.25 4.37
CA ASN A 87 16.30 3.32 5.26
C ASN A 87 15.38 2.42 4.42
N GLY A 88 15.46 1.09 4.66
CA GLY A 88 14.70 0.12 3.90
C GLY A 88 13.20 0.43 3.93
N GLN A 89 12.56 0.33 2.77
CA GLN A 89 11.11 0.36 2.70
C GLN A 89 10.57 -1.05 3.04
N HIS A 90 9.66 -1.11 4.00
CA HIS A 90 8.93 -2.31 4.34
C HIS A 90 7.55 -2.26 3.68
N ALA A 91 7.09 -3.36 3.11
CA ALA A 91 5.78 -3.39 2.48
C ALA A 91 5.10 -4.76 2.61
N ILE A 92 3.77 -4.74 2.65
CA ILE A 92 2.91 -5.92 2.70
C ILE A 92 1.68 -5.69 1.85
N CYS A 93 1.16 -6.75 1.23
CA CYS A 93 -0.10 -6.73 0.50
C CYS A 93 -0.96 -7.93 0.93
N ARG A 94 -2.24 -7.69 1.18
CA ARG A 94 -3.21 -8.71 1.59
C ARG A 94 -4.55 -8.45 0.92
N LYS A 95 -5.35 -9.50 0.81
CA LYS A 95 -6.76 -9.34 0.45
C LYS A 95 -7.44 -8.45 1.50
N ALA A 96 -8.36 -7.60 1.06
CA ALA A 96 -9.06 -6.66 1.92
C ALA A 96 -10.19 -7.36 2.70
N ASP A 97 -9.82 -8.25 3.62
CA ASP A 97 -10.72 -8.96 4.53
C ASP A 97 -10.35 -8.74 6.00
N VAL A 98 -11.24 -9.12 6.90
CA VAL A 98 -11.07 -8.87 8.33
C VAL A 98 -9.90 -9.66 8.92
N GLU A 99 -9.61 -10.82 8.37
CA GLU A 99 -8.50 -11.69 8.79
C GLU A 99 -7.15 -11.04 8.52
N ALA A 100 -7.05 -10.16 7.52
CA ALA A 100 -5.81 -9.45 7.20
C ALA A 100 -5.42 -8.38 8.23
N ILE A 101 -6.37 -7.84 9.01
CA ILE A 101 -6.12 -6.69 9.90
C ILE A 101 -5.01 -6.99 10.92
N GLU A 102 -5.02 -8.17 11.52
CA GLU A 102 -4.00 -8.58 12.50
C GLU A 102 -2.60 -8.60 11.87
N GLU A 103 -2.46 -9.22 10.68
CA GLU A 103 -1.18 -9.27 9.97
C GLU A 103 -0.69 -7.89 9.54
N LEU A 104 -1.59 -7.00 9.09
CA LEU A 104 -1.25 -5.63 8.69
C LEU A 104 -0.79 -4.80 9.89
N ARG A 105 -1.41 -4.98 11.04
CA ARG A 105 -1.01 -4.34 12.30
C ARG A 105 0.35 -4.84 12.79
N ASP A 106 0.57 -6.16 12.78
CA ASP A 106 1.85 -6.76 13.20
C ASP A 106 3.00 -6.35 12.26
N PHE A 107 2.71 -6.25 10.96
CA PHE A 107 3.66 -5.72 9.99
C PHE A 107 4.10 -4.30 10.34
N VAL A 108 3.16 -3.39 10.58
CA VAL A 108 3.52 -1.99 10.88
C VAL A 108 4.22 -1.86 12.23
N GLU A 109 3.82 -2.66 13.22
CA GLU A 109 4.52 -2.72 14.52
C GLU A 109 5.97 -3.16 14.34
N SER A 110 6.20 -4.26 13.63
CA SER A 110 7.53 -4.79 13.35
C SER A 110 8.40 -3.79 12.57
N ALA A 111 7.85 -3.17 11.52
CA ALA A 111 8.56 -2.19 10.71
C ALA A 111 8.94 -0.94 11.53
N ALA A 112 8.00 -0.41 12.34
CA ALA A 112 8.24 0.75 13.18
C ALA A 112 9.27 0.47 14.31
N GLN A 113 9.22 -0.73 14.91
CA GLN A 113 10.21 -1.16 15.90
C GLN A 113 11.59 -1.35 15.28
N HIS A 114 11.67 -1.93 14.07
CA HIS A 114 12.93 -2.15 13.36
C HIS A 114 13.69 -0.84 13.11
N VAL A 115 12.99 0.24 12.79
CA VAL A 115 13.59 1.58 12.60
C VAL A 115 13.74 2.38 13.91
N GLY A 116 13.45 1.77 15.05
CA GLY A 116 13.69 2.34 16.37
C GLY A 116 12.70 3.42 16.81
N LEU A 117 11.44 3.37 16.32
CA LEU A 117 10.42 4.30 16.79
C LEU A 117 10.10 4.10 18.27
N SER A 118 9.68 5.20 18.95
CA SER A 118 9.18 5.14 20.32
C SER A 118 7.88 4.31 20.40
N ALA A 119 7.60 3.73 21.57
CA ALA A 119 6.38 2.97 21.82
C ALA A 119 5.11 3.79 21.51
N GLU A 120 5.13 5.10 21.77
CA GLU A 120 4.03 6.02 21.44
C GLU A 120 3.80 6.11 19.92
N ASN A 121 4.87 6.27 19.13
CA ASN A 121 4.78 6.33 17.68
C ASN A 121 4.37 4.99 17.09
N VAL A 122 4.88 3.86 17.62
CA VAL A 122 4.43 2.52 17.23
C VAL A 122 2.92 2.36 17.46
N PHE A 123 2.44 2.75 18.64
CA PHE A 123 1.02 2.72 18.98
C PHE A 123 0.18 3.58 18.01
N ALA A 124 0.65 4.80 17.70
CA ALA A 124 -0.04 5.69 16.79
C ALA A 124 -0.22 5.08 15.39
N PHE A 125 0.82 4.45 14.84
CA PHE A 125 0.74 3.77 13.55
C PHE A 125 -0.17 2.53 13.61
N LYS A 126 -0.09 1.72 14.66
CA LYS A 126 -0.95 0.54 14.83
C LYS A 126 -2.43 0.93 14.86
N LEU A 127 -2.79 1.92 15.67
CA LEU A 127 -4.16 2.40 15.74
C LEU A 127 -4.63 2.96 14.40
N SER A 128 -3.75 3.67 13.68
CA SER A 128 -4.09 4.20 12.36
C SER A 128 -4.35 3.09 11.34
N VAL A 129 -3.59 2.00 11.37
CA VAL A 129 -3.84 0.82 10.53
C VAL A 129 -5.18 0.19 10.87
N ASP A 130 -5.45 -0.06 12.17
CA ASP A 130 -6.71 -0.65 12.62
C ASP A 130 -7.91 0.17 12.10
N GLU A 131 -7.90 1.48 12.29
CA GLU A 131 -9.01 2.35 11.95
C GLU A 131 -9.20 2.52 10.43
N ILE A 132 -8.10 2.77 9.69
CA ILE A 132 -8.18 3.00 8.25
C ILE A 132 -8.51 1.70 7.52
N CYS A 133 -7.81 0.59 7.83
CA CYS A 133 -8.04 -0.68 7.15
C CYS A 133 -9.42 -1.25 7.46
N THR A 134 -9.90 -1.14 8.71
CA THR A 134 -11.27 -1.52 9.06
C THR A 134 -12.30 -0.74 8.25
N ASN A 135 -12.13 0.58 8.13
CA ASN A 135 -13.04 1.42 7.34
C ASN A 135 -13.02 1.04 5.86
N ILE A 136 -11.84 0.80 5.28
CA ILE A 136 -11.71 0.37 3.89
C ILE A 136 -12.43 -0.97 3.68
N ILE A 137 -12.17 -1.97 4.53
CA ILE A 137 -12.77 -3.31 4.45
C ILE A 137 -14.29 -3.22 4.61
N GLN A 138 -14.76 -2.45 5.58
CA GLN A 138 -16.18 -2.37 5.91
C GLN A 138 -16.99 -1.57 4.89
N TYR A 139 -16.43 -0.51 4.34
CA TYR A 139 -17.18 0.43 3.49
C TYR A 139 -16.71 0.46 2.03
N GLY A 140 -15.42 0.22 1.79
CA GLY A 140 -14.83 0.29 0.45
C GLY A 140 -15.31 -0.81 -0.49
N TYR A 141 -15.64 -1.98 0.04
CA TYR A 141 -16.01 -3.15 -0.77
C TYR A 141 -17.48 -3.55 -0.66
N GLN A 142 -18.34 -2.68 -0.12
CA GLN A 142 -19.78 -2.99 -0.05
C GLN A 142 -20.39 -3.27 -1.42
N GLY A 143 -20.94 -4.50 -1.57
CA GLY A 143 -21.59 -4.96 -2.79
C GLY A 143 -20.65 -5.36 -3.93
N ARG A 144 -19.38 -5.62 -3.62
CA ARG A 144 -18.38 -6.20 -4.54
C ARG A 144 -17.44 -7.14 -3.79
N GLU A 145 -16.74 -7.99 -4.53
CA GLU A 145 -15.69 -8.82 -3.94
C GLU A 145 -14.57 -7.95 -3.37
N PRO A 146 -13.99 -8.35 -2.22
CA PRO A 146 -12.84 -7.68 -1.65
C PRO A 146 -11.63 -7.69 -2.59
N GLY A 147 -11.06 -6.52 -2.85
CA GLY A 147 -9.82 -6.36 -3.59
C GLY A 147 -8.58 -6.50 -2.73
N MET A 148 -7.58 -5.69 -2.99
CA MET A 148 -6.28 -5.75 -2.31
C MET A 148 -6.04 -4.51 -1.45
N LEU A 149 -5.47 -4.74 -0.26
CA LEU A 149 -4.94 -3.73 0.64
C LEU A 149 -3.42 -3.81 0.65
N SER A 150 -2.77 -2.68 0.46
CA SER A 150 -1.32 -2.61 0.55
C SER A 150 -0.87 -1.56 1.55
N LEU A 151 0.14 -1.90 2.34
CA LEU A 151 0.81 -1.00 3.27
C LEU A 151 2.29 -0.90 2.90
N SER A 152 2.82 0.30 2.88
CA SER A 152 4.27 0.50 2.81
C SER A 152 4.72 1.49 3.90
N PHE A 153 5.79 1.12 4.59
CA PHE A 153 6.34 1.87 5.71
C PHE A 153 7.82 2.20 5.44
N HIS A 154 8.21 3.45 5.64
CA HIS A 154 9.60 3.88 5.52
C HIS A 154 9.89 5.09 6.43
N VAL A 155 11.16 5.35 6.65
CA VAL A 155 11.65 6.55 7.33
C VAL A 155 12.47 7.37 6.36
N ASP A 156 12.15 8.64 6.23
CA ASP A 156 12.85 9.59 5.39
C ASP A 156 12.77 11.00 5.97
N GLU A 157 13.82 11.81 5.79
CA GLU A 157 13.88 13.22 6.21
C GLU A 157 13.42 13.49 7.65
N GLY A 158 13.74 12.59 8.59
CA GLY A 158 13.34 12.76 10.00
C GLY A 158 11.87 12.53 10.28
N ALA A 159 11.17 11.82 9.40
CA ALA A 159 9.79 11.40 9.59
C ALA A 159 9.60 9.93 9.22
N ALA A 160 8.68 9.28 9.91
CA ALA A 160 8.14 7.98 9.50
C ALA A 160 6.88 8.19 8.65
N TRP A 161 6.78 7.40 7.60
CA TRP A 161 5.70 7.44 6.63
C TRP A 161 5.05 6.08 6.53
N LEU A 162 3.73 6.07 6.53
CA LEU A 162 2.91 4.90 6.20
C LEU A 162 1.99 5.25 5.06
N VAL A 163 2.06 4.50 3.98
CA VAL A 163 1.17 4.62 2.84
C VAL A 163 0.27 3.40 2.79
N ILE A 164 -1.04 3.61 2.79
CA ILE A 164 -2.07 2.56 2.66
C ILE A 164 -2.78 2.78 1.33
N ARG A 165 -2.86 1.74 0.50
CA ARG A 165 -3.55 1.78 -0.79
C ARG A 165 -4.59 0.68 -0.88
N ASP A 166 -5.70 1.00 -1.53
CA ASP A 166 -6.78 0.07 -1.83
C ASP A 166 -7.45 0.41 -3.16
N ASP A 167 -8.18 -0.55 -3.73
CA ASP A 167 -8.98 -0.40 -4.93
C ASP A 167 -10.50 -0.36 -4.62
N GLY A 168 -10.86 -0.06 -3.38
CA GLY A 168 -12.24 0.07 -2.92
C GLY A 168 -12.97 1.28 -3.49
N LYS A 169 -14.22 1.46 -3.07
CA LYS A 169 -14.95 2.70 -3.35
C LYS A 169 -14.23 3.88 -2.71
N HIS A 170 -14.20 4.98 -3.44
CA HIS A 170 -13.62 6.22 -2.95
C HIS A 170 -14.32 6.68 -1.66
N PHE A 171 -13.53 6.86 -0.61
CA PHE A 171 -13.97 7.33 0.70
C PHE A 171 -13.06 8.48 1.13
N SER A 172 -13.62 9.69 1.26
CA SER A 172 -12.85 10.84 1.74
C SER A 172 -13.00 10.99 3.26
N PRO A 173 -11.89 10.94 4.02
CA PRO A 173 -11.90 11.19 5.46
C PRO A 173 -12.45 12.57 5.84
N ASP A 174 -12.44 13.53 4.91
CA ASP A 174 -12.95 14.88 5.14
C ASP A 174 -14.48 14.97 5.08
N GLN A 175 -15.14 13.94 4.56
CA GLN A 175 -16.61 13.82 4.58
C GLN A 175 -17.14 13.25 5.90
N VAL A 176 -16.26 12.71 6.74
CA VAL A 176 -16.63 12.25 8.08
C VAL A 176 -16.74 13.47 8.99
N LYS A 177 -17.93 13.75 9.47
CA LYS A 177 -18.13 14.80 10.48
C LYS A 177 -17.27 14.49 11.70
N SER A 178 -16.54 15.51 12.16
CA SER A 178 -15.86 15.39 13.46
C SER A 178 -16.87 15.01 14.52
N PRO A 179 -16.60 13.97 15.32
CA PRO A 179 -17.52 13.57 16.38
C PRO A 179 -17.68 14.73 17.36
N ASP A 180 -18.92 14.96 17.82
CA ASP A 180 -19.14 15.89 18.91
C ASP A 180 -18.67 15.22 20.21
N ILE A 181 -17.44 15.55 20.62
CA ILE A 181 -16.83 15.01 21.86
C ILE A 181 -17.46 15.59 23.12
N GLU A 182 -18.22 16.69 23.03
CA GLU A 182 -18.95 17.30 24.14
C GLU A 182 -20.36 16.72 24.29
N ALA A 183 -20.90 16.04 23.27
CA ALA A 183 -22.20 15.37 23.35
C ALA A 183 -22.21 14.25 24.39
N GLY A 184 -23.33 14.12 25.08
CA GLY A 184 -23.55 13.06 26.05
C GLY A 184 -23.40 11.66 25.41
N TRP A 185 -22.98 10.68 26.19
CA TRP A 185 -22.75 9.29 25.78
C TRP A 185 -23.90 8.68 24.97
N GLU A 186 -25.14 9.05 25.24
CA GLU A 186 -26.35 8.54 24.57
C GLU A 186 -26.66 9.24 23.24
N GLU A 187 -26.05 10.39 22.96
CA GLU A 187 -26.28 11.21 21.76
C GLU A 187 -25.18 11.10 20.72
N ARG A 188 -24.12 10.33 21.00
CA ARG A 188 -22.98 10.16 20.07
C ARG A 188 -23.38 9.27 18.91
N GLU A 189 -23.29 9.80 17.70
CA GLU A 189 -23.37 8.98 16.49
C GLU A 189 -22.24 7.93 16.48
N VAL A 190 -22.62 6.67 16.23
CA VAL A 190 -21.65 5.57 16.11
C VAL A 190 -20.90 5.73 14.77
N GLY A 191 -19.65 6.17 14.82
CA GLY A 191 -18.77 6.31 13.67
C GLY A 191 -17.97 7.63 13.68
N GLY A 192 -16.86 7.66 12.96
CA GLY A 192 -16.02 8.87 12.82
C GLY A 192 -14.97 9.09 13.90
N LEU A 193 -15.05 8.40 15.05
CA LEU A 193 -14.06 8.50 16.12
C LEU A 193 -12.67 8.01 15.67
N GLY A 194 -12.60 6.95 14.87
CA GLY A 194 -11.35 6.36 14.45
C GLY A 194 -10.50 7.30 13.58
N ILE A 195 -11.09 7.86 12.54
CA ILE A 195 -10.39 8.85 11.68
C ILE A 195 -10.03 10.12 12.45
N PHE A 196 -10.86 10.53 13.42
CA PHE A 196 -10.53 11.64 14.31
C PHE A 196 -9.25 11.33 15.11
N PHE A 197 -9.15 10.15 15.75
CA PHE A 197 -7.94 9.75 16.48
C PHE A 197 -6.72 9.62 15.57
N VAL A 198 -6.87 9.13 14.34
CA VAL A 198 -5.78 9.10 13.38
C VAL A 198 -5.26 10.51 13.09
N LYS A 199 -6.15 11.49 12.88
CA LYS A 199 -5.78 12.90 12.65
C LYS A 199 -5.11 13.54 13.88
N GLU A 200 -5.52 13.18 15.09
CA GLU A 200 -4.90 13.67 16.34
C GLU A 200 -3.52 13.05 16.61
N LEU A 201 -3.32 11.80 16.26
CA LEU A 201 -2.09 11.07 16.52
C LEU A 201 -1.00 11.31 15.48
N MET A 202 -1.38 11.59 14.21
CA MET A 202 -0.45 11.82 13.12
C MET A 202 -0.19 13.31 12.90
N ASP A 203 1.03 13.68 12.49
CA ASP A 203 1.34 15.07 12.16
C ASP A 203 0.75 15.50 10.81
N ASN A 204 0.51 14.54 9.93
CA ASN A 204 -0.19 14.76 8.67
C ASN A 204 -0.90 13.48 8.23
N VAL A 205 -2.12 13.64 7.73
CA VAL A 205 -2.92 12.60 7.09
C VAL A 205 -3.43 13.16 5.77
N THR A 206 -2.98 12.57 4.67
CA THR A 206 -3.43 12.94 3.32
C THR A 206 -4.19 11.79 2.71
N TYR A 207 -5.27 12.10 2.01
CA TYR A 207 -6.02 11.14 1.24
C TYR A 207 -6.10 11.59 -0.21
N ASN A 208 -5.72 10.70 -1.12
CA ASN A 208 -5.73 10.95 -2.56
C ASN A 208 -6.56 9.88 -3.27
N GLY A 209 -7.44 10.28 -4.18
CA GLY A 209 -7.87 9.40 -5.25
C GLY A 209 -6.76 9.36 -6.28
N VAL A 210 -6.07 8.24 -6.38
CA VAL A 210 -5.07 8.02 -7.43
C VAL A 210 -5.80 7.53 -8.67
N GLY A 211 -5.38 7.91 -9.87
CA GLY A 211 -6.02 7.49 -11.11
C GLY A 211 -6.35 5.99 -11.16
N ASP A 212 -7.24 5.57 -12.05
CA ASP A 212 -7.71 4.20 -12.22
C ASP A 212 -8.55 3.59 -11.07
N GLY A 213 -9.09 4.44 -10.18
CA GLY A 213 -9.97 4.02 -9.09
C GLY A 213 -9.23 3.47 -7.88
N MET A 214 -7.96 3.81 -7.73
CA MET A 214 -7.17 3.54 -6.54
C MET A 214 -7.32 4.64 -5.50
N ASN A 215 -7.28 4.26 -4.23
CA ASN A 215 -7.25 5.17 -3.09
C ASN A 215 -5.88 5.08 -2.40
N GLU A 216 -5.43 6.19 -1.86
CA GLU A 216 -4.17 6.28 -1.13
C GLU A 216 -4.32 7.12 0.13
N PHE A 217 -4.00 6.56 1.29
CA PHE A 217 -3.79 7.28 2.53
C PHE A 217 -2.29 7.40 2.78
N ILE A 218 -1.83 8.62 3.04
CA ILE A 218 -0.45 8.91 3.42
C ILE A 218 -0.46 9.48 4.82
N LEU A 219 0.16 8.76 5.76
CA LEU A 219 0.33 9.17 7.15
C LEU A 219 1.78 9.51 7.41
N LYS A 220 2.00 10.65 8.04
CA LYS A 220 3.33 11.15 8.40
C LYS A 220 3.41 11.37 9.91
N LYS A 221 4.52 10.92 10.51
CA LYS A 221 4.88 11.20 11.90
C LYS A 221 6.32 11.68 11.98
N ARG A 222 6.52 12.90 12.46
CA ARG A 222 7.87 13.44 12.70
C ARG A 222 8.55 12.69 13.83
N LEU A 223 9.82 12.42 13.67
CA LEU A 223 10.61 11.75 14.66
C LEU A 223 11.38 12.80 15.49
N ALA A 224 11.43 12.60 16.81
CA ALA A 224 12.26 13.45 17.66
C ALA A 224 13.75 13.27 17.29
N PRO A 225 14.58 14.30 17.36
CA PRO A 225 16.00 14.24 16.99
C PRO A 225 16.82 13.14 17.68
N SER A 226 16.35 12.63 18.82
CA SER A 226 17.00 11.57 19.59
C SER A 226 16.79 10.15 19.02
N ASN A 227 15.98 9.98 17.98
CA ASN A 227 15.67 8.66 17.38
C ASN A 227 16.63 8.28 16.24
N PHE A 228 17.52 9.16 15.84
CA PHE A 228 18.58 8.82 14.89
C PHE A 228 19.83 8.44 15.68
N ARG A 229 20.13 7.14 15.79
CA ARG A 229 21.49 6.71 16.12
C ARG A 229 22.31 6.90 14.85
N GLU A 230 23.22 7.86 14.89
CA GLU A 230 24.36 7.87 13.97
C GLU A 230 25.18 6.60 14.26
N GLU A 231 25.15 5.63 13.34
CA GLU A 231 26.14 4.55 13.28
C GLU A 231 27.21 4.89 12.26
#